data_1a0ef2f391ecb568c92fda45618ce487
#
_entry.id   1a0ef2f391ecb568c92fda45618ce487
#
_cell.length_a   1.000
_cell.length_b   1.000
_cell.length_c   1.000
_cell.angle_alpha   90.00
_cell.angle_beta   90.00
_cell.angle_gamma   90.00
#
_symmetry.space_group_name_H-M   'P 1'
#
loop_
_entity.id
_entity.type
_entity.pdbx_description
1 polymer ?
#
loop_
_entity_poly.entity_id
_entity_poly.type
_entity_poly.pdbx_seq_one_letter_code
_entity_poly.pdbx_strand_id
1 'polypeptide(L)'
;AAIQILIRPTHQDNLIKLAQKTAKEMQSGFNFSKALSLAKNPPKKLKPGEQQPEPPKAITPFEEEVVKGIQSKASKPLFDANIRIIVSAPDEGRAGQLLNDLSGAFVQFSSNEMNSLQLFKITGGALEKLLFNFSFRFFDNSQTALLSSEEVTSLFHFPLSTTLAPRIKFLKS
;
A
#
# COMPACT_ATOMS: atom_id res chain seq x y z
N ALA A 1 8.09 16.07 16.23
CA ALA A 1 7.65 15.22 15.11
C ALA A 1 6.37 14.49 15.48
N ALA A 2 5.51 14.24 14.51
CA ALA A 2 4.29 13.48 14.69
C ALA A 2 4.01 12.61 13.46
N ILE A 3 3.50 11.40 13.71
CA ILE A 3 3.03 10.48 12.68
C ILE A 3 1.53 10.32 12.88
N GLN A 4 0.76 10.46 11.80
CA GLN A 4 -0.68 10.24 11.79
C GLN A 4 -1.01 9.14 10.78
N ILE A 5 -1.73 8.13 11.22
CA ILE A 5 -2.26 7.06 10.38
C ILE A 5 -3.78 7.13 10.49
N LEU A 6 -4.44 7.44 9.40
CA LEU A 6 -5.90 7.39 9.28
C LEU A 6 -6.25 6.18 8.43
N ILE A 7 -7.15 5.36 8.93
CA ILE A 7 -7.63 4.18 8.22
C ILE A 7 -9.14 4.19 8.14
N ARG A 8 -9.67 3.68 7.02
CA ARG A 8 -11.09 3.43 6.84
C ARG A 8 -11.29 2.15 6.02
N PRO A 9 -12.40 1.42 6.21
CA PRO A 9 -12.74 0.31 5.34
C PRO A 9 -12.80 0.75 3.88
N THR A 10 -12.24 -0.05 2.97
CA THR A 10 -12.38 0.22 1.55
C THR A 10 -13.64 -0.44 1.00
N HIS A 11 -14.32 0.21 0.06
CA HIS A 11 -15.46 -0.33 -0.68
C HIS A 11 -15.06 -0.79 -2.10
N GLN A 12 -13.80 -1.17 -2.27
CA GLN A 12 -13.24 -1.44 -3.59
C GLN A 12 -13.41 -2.91 -4.02
N ASP A 13 -14.63 -3.43 -4.00
CA ASP A 13 -14.94 -4.80 -4.48
C ASP A 13 -14.44 -5.04 -5.91
N ASN A 14 -14.43 -4.00 -6.73
CA ASN A 14 -13.92 -4.08 -8.09
C ASN A 14 -12.40 -4.32 -8.14
N LEU A 15 -11.63 -3.79 -7.18
CA LEU A 15 -10.19 -4.04 -7.10
C LEU A 15 -9.89 -5.49 -6.69
N ILE A 16 -10.64 -6.03 -5.74
CA ILE A 16 -10.50 -7.43 -5.32
C ILE A 16 -10.78 -8.34 -6.50
N LYS A 17 -11.89 -8.11 -7.22
CA LYS A 17 -12.24 -8.87 -8.43
C LYS A 17 -11.19 -8.73 -9.53
N LEU A 18 -10.64 -7.53 -9.71
CA LEU A 18 -9.57 -7.28 -10.67
C LEU A 18 -8.30 -8.03 -10.27
N ALA A 19 -7.90 -7.97 -9.01
CA ALA A 19 -6.74 -8.68 -8.49
C ALA A 19 -6.86 -10.20 -8.67
N GLN A 20 -8.02 -10.78 -8.34
CA GLN A 20 -8.30 -12.20 -8.52
C GLN A 20 -8.25 -12.62 -10.00
N LYS A 21 -8.83 -11.81 -10.90
CA LYS A 21 -8.76 -12.06 -12.35
C LYS A 21 -7.32 -11.97 -12.85
N THR A 22 -6.57 -10.94 -12.43
CA THR A 22 -5.16 -10.80 -12.81
C THR A 22 -4.33 -11.99 -12.37
N ALA A 23 -4.49 -12.43 -11.12
CA ALA A 23 -3.82 -13.62 -10.62
C ALA A 23 -4.15 -14.89 -11.43
N LYS A 24 -5.42 -15.05 -11.83
CA LYS A 24 -5.84 -16.16 -12.70
C LYS A 24 -5.19 -16.11 -14.08
N GLU A 25 -5.14 -14.95 -14.71
CA GLU A 25 -4.46 -14.78 -16.01
C GLU A 25 -2.95 -15.03 -15.91
N MET A 26 -2.32 -14.62 -14.79
CA MET A 26 -0.90 -14.95 -14.52
C MET A 26 -0.70 -16.47 -14.38
N GLN A 27 -1.58 -17.16 -13.65
CA GLN A 27 -1.55 -18.62 -13.55
C GLN A 27 -1.73 -19.32 -14.91
N SER A 28 -2.37 -18.66 -15.87
CA SER A 28 -2.46 -19.10 -17.25
C SER A 28 -1.19 -18.81 -18.08
N GLY A 29 -0.10 -18.29 -17.47
CA GLY A 29 1.20 -18.06 -18.10
C GLY A 29 1.38 -16.68 -18.74
N PHE A 30 0.51 -15.72 -18.45
CA PHE A 30 0.70 -14.33 -18.87
C PHE A 30 1.51 -13.57 -17.82
N ASN A 31 2.44 -12.70 -18.26
CA ASN A 31 3.13 -11.78 -17.36
C ASN A 31 2.14 -10.79 -16.71
N PHE A 32 2.52 -10.16 -15.61
CA PHE A 32 1.64 -9.27 -14.84
C PHE A 32 0.99 -8.17 -15.69
N SER A 33 1.75 -7.51 -16.54
CA SER A 33 1.25 -6.41 -17.38
C SER A 33 0.15 -6.87 -18.35
N LYS A 34 0.36 -8.01 -19.01
CA LYS A 34 -0.61 -8.63 -19.92
C LYS A 34 -1.82 -9.16 -19.16
N ALA A 35 -1.61 -9.84 -18.05
CA ALA A 35 -2.66 -10.37 -17.19
C ALA A 35 -3.57 -9.25 -16.67
N LEU A 36 -3.00 -8.14 -16.21
CA LEU A 36 -3.76 -6.96 -15.77
C LEU A 36 -4.58 -6.35 -16.91
N SER A 37 -4.01 -6.27 -18.11
CA SER A 37 -4.71 -5.77 -19.30
C SER A 37 -5.92 -6.66 -19.67
N LEU A 38 -5.75 -7.97 -19.66
CA LEU A 38 -6.81 -8.95 -19.91
C LEU A 38 -7.88 -8.92 -18.82
N ALA A 39 -7.48 -8.77 -17.55
CA ALA A 39 -8.41 -8.66 -16.43
C ALA A 39 -9.28 -7.40 -16.49
N LYS A 40 -8.71 -6.28 -16.97
CA LYS A 40 -9.43 -5.01 -17.18
C LYS A 40 -10.34 -5.06 -18.40
N ASN A 41 -9.85 -5.61 -19.49
CA ASN A 41 -10.52 -5.66 -20.79
C ASN A 41 -10.51 -7.11 -21.31
N PRO A 42 -11.42 -7.96 -20.82
CA PRO A 42 -11.48 -9.33 -21.29
C PRO A 42 -11.76 -9.33 -22.81
N PRO A 43 -11.04 -10.15 -23.59
CA PRO A 43 -11.27 -10.25 -25.00
C PRO A 43 -12.74 -10.65 -25.25
N LYS A 44 -13.39 -9.94 -26.15
CA LYS A 44 -14.70 -10.39 -26.68
C LYS A 44 -14.49 -11.79 -27.25
N LYS A 45 -15.46 -12.70 -27.04
CA LYS A 45 -15.40 -14.07 -27.55
C LYS A 45 -14.87 -14.06 -28.99
N LEU A 46 -13.75 -14.77 -29.20
CA LEU A 46 -13.12 -14.92 -30.51
C LEU A 46 -14.17 -15.38 -31.53
N LYS A 47 -14.22 -14.68 -32.67
CA LYS A 47 -14.99 -15.15 -33.80
C LYS A 47 -14.33 -16.42 -34.37
N PRO A 48 -15.07 -17.37 -34.94
CA PRO A 48 -14.51 -18.54 -35.61
C PRO A 48 -13.51 -18.09 -36.68
N GLY A 49 -12.21 -18.42 -36.53
CA GLY A 49 -11.15 -18.07 -37.48
C GLY A 49 -10.09 -17.08 -36.99
N GLU A 50 -10.25 -16.47 -35.80
CA GLU A 50 -9.16 -15.68 -35.20
C GLU A 50 -8.14 -16.59 -34.53
N GLN A 51 -6.83 -16.31 -34.76
CA GLN A 51 -5.74 -17.06 -34.19
C GLN A 51 -5.76 -16.96 -32.67
N GLN A 52 -5.65 -18.10 -31.99
CA GLN A 52 -5.46 -18.13 -30.55
C GLN A 52 -4.21 -17.34 -30.15
N PRO A 53 -4.24 -16.60 -29.04
CA PRO A 53 -3.03 -15.99 -28.48
C PRO A 53 -1.93 -17.05 -28.29
N GLU A 54 -0.67 -16.64 -28.43
CA GLU A 54 0.50 -17.52 -28.21
C GLU A 54 0.32 -18.39 -26.96
N PRO A 55 0.76 -19.66 -27.02
CA PRO A 55 0.62 -20.57 -25.90
C PRO A 55 1.30 -19.98 -24.65
N PRO A 56 0.65 -20.09 -23.49
CA PRO A 56 1.17 -19.52 -22.25
C PRO A 56 2.54 -20.09 -21.92
N LYS A 57 3.48 -19.22 -21.55
CA LYS A 57 4.79 -19.63 -21.07
C LYS A 57 4.64 -20.25 -19.68
N ALA A 58 5.54 -21.20 -19.35
CA ALA A 58 5.61 -21.71 -17.99
C ALA A 58 5.85 -20.55 -17.00
N ILE A 59 5.07 -20.52 -15.93
CA ILE A 59 5.19 -19.52 -14.87
C ILE A 59 6.56 -19.68 -14.20
N THR A 60 7.28 -18.59 -14.03
CA THR A 60 8.53 -18.56 -13.27
C THR A 60 8.25 -18.61 -11.76
N PRO A 61 9.18 -19.11 -10.92
CA PRO A 61 9.03 -19.09 -9.46
C PRO A 61 8.73 -17.70 -8.90
N PHE A 62 9.30 -16.66 -9.50
CA PHE A 62 9.06 -15.27 -9.17
C PHE A 62 7.59 -14.87 -9.43
N GLU A 63 7.07 -15.21 -10.59
CA GLU A 63 5.66 -14.90 -10.95
C GLU A 63 4.68 -15.67 -10.06
N GLU A 64 5.03 -16.89 -9.63
CA GLU A 64 4.22 -17.64 -8.64
C GLU A 64 4.15 -16.92 -7.30
N GLU A 65 5.24 -16.33 -6.84
CA GLU A 65 5.29 -15.58 -5.59
C GLU A 65 4.43 -14.32 -5.67
N VAL A 66 4.50 -13.58 -6.79
CA VAL A 66 3.64 -12.43 -7.06
C VAL A 66 2.17 -12.83 -7.07
N VAL A 67 1.81 -13.95 -7.70
CA VAL A 67 0.43 -14.47 -7.71
C VAL A 67 -0.06 -14.78 -6.30
N LYS A 68 0.76 -15.49 -5.49
CA LYS A 68 0.44 -15.81 -4.09
C LYS A 68 0.22 -14.54 -3.26
N GLY A 69 1.07 -13.54 -3.46
CA GLY A 69 0.94 -12.24 -2.80
C GLY A 69 -0.34 -11.50 -3.14
N ILE A 70 -0.70 -11.43 -4.42
CA ILE A 70 -1.94 -10.81 -4.87
C ILE A 70 -3.15 -11.54 -4.29
N GLN A 71 -3.16 -12.87 -4.32
CA GLN A 71 -4.24 -13.69 -3.78
C GLN A 71 -4.36 -13.55 -2.26
N SER A 72 -3.23 -13.58 -1.54
CA SER A 72 -3.20 -13.37 -0.10
C SER A 72 -3.75 -11.99 0.28
N LYS A 73 -3.34 -10.94 -0.41
CA LYS A 73 -3.85 -9.59 -0.16
C LYS A 73 -5.33 -9.48 -0.47
N ALA A 74 -5.80 -10.05 -1.58
CA ALA A 74 -7.20 -10.01 -2.01
C ALA A 74 -8.14 -10.85 -1.14
N SER A 75 -7.61 -11.81 -0.36
CA SER A 75 -8.40 -12.64 0.55
C SER A 75 -8.64 -12.02 1.92
N LYS A 76 -7.99 -10.87 2.22
CA LYS A 76 -8.04 -10.21 3.52
C LYS A 76 -8.89 -8.94 3.47
N PRO A 77 -9.43 -8.48 4.61
CA PRO A 77 -10.03 -7.15 4.68
C PRO A 77 -9.05 -6.08 4.23
N LEU A 78 -9.49 -5.19 3.35
CA LEU A 78 -8.69 -4.09 2.83
C LEU A 78 -9.14 -2.76 3.43
N PHE A 79 -8.16 -1.89 3.62
CA PHE A 79 -8.34 -0.56 4.19
C PHE A 79 -7.67 0.49 3.31
N ASP A 80 -8.34 1.61 3.15
CA ASP A 80 -7.72 2.83 2.65
C ASP A 80 -6.99 3.50 3.81
N ALA A 81 -5.74 3.86 3.63
CA ALA A 81 -4.93 4.51 4.64
C ALA A 81 -4.31 5.81 4.14
N ASN A 82 -4.30 6.85 4.98
CA ASN A 82 -3.43 7.99 4.83
C ASN A 82 -2.35 7.94 5.90
N ILE A 83 -1.09 8.00 5.50
CA ILE A 83 0.06 8.05 6.41
C ILE A 83 0.74 9.40 6.22
N ARG A 84 0.84 10.17 7.30
CA ARG A 84 1.40 11.52 7.29
C ARG A 84 2.46 11.66 8.35
N ILE A 85 3.58 12.26 7.98
CA ILE A 85 4.70 12.57 8.88
C ILE A 85 4.87 14.07 8.88
N ILE A 86 4.80 14.69 10.04
CA ILE A 86 5.03 16.12 10.23
C ILE A 86 6.17 16.31 11.24
N VAL A 87 7.09 17.19 10.87
CA VAL A 87 8.21 17.57 11.71
C VAL A 87 8.21 19.09 11.88
N SER A 88 8.45 19.54 13.10
CA SER A 88 8.75 20.93 13.43
C SER A 88 10.08 20.98 14.18
N ALA A 89 10.96 21.87 13.79
CA ALA A 89 12.27 22.09 14.38
C ALA A 89 12.63 23.58 14.33
N PRO A 90 13.66 24.03 15.10
CA PRO A 90 14.08 25.43 15.12
C PRO A 90 14.56 25.95 13.76
N ASP A 91 15.13 25.07 12.94
CA ASP A 91 15.65 25.39 11.60
C ASP A 91 15.27 24.31 10.58
N GLU A 92 15.35 24.67 9.29
CA GLU A 92 14.98 23.79 8.18
C GLU A 92 15.91 22.58 8.06
N GLY A 93 17.22 22.75 8.34
CA GLY A 93 18.20 21.66 8.27
C GLY A 93 17.86 20.55 9.25
N ARG A 94 17.57 20.93 10.50
CA ARG A 94 17.17 19.97 11.54
C ARG A 94 15.82 19.33 11.24
N ALA A 95 14.86 20.10 10.71
CA ALA A 95 13.57 19.55 10.28
C ALA A 95 13.76 18.52 9.17
N GLY A 96 14.61 18.80 8.18
CA GLY A 96 14.95 17.90 7.08
C GLY A 96 15.59 16.59 7.57
N GLN A 97 16.56 16.68 8.48
CA GLN A 97 17.19 15.48 9.07
C GLN A 97 16.16 14.60 9.78
N LEU A 98 15.36 15.16 10.67
CA LEU A 98 14.34 14.41 11.40
C LEU A 98 13.29 13.78 10.47
N LEU A 99 12.92 14.49 9.39
CA LEU A 99 12.00 13.95 8.41
C LEU A 99 12.60 12.76 7.65
N ASN A 100 13.89 12.86 7.27
CA ASN A 100 14.60 11.77 6.59
C ASN A 100 14.75 10.56 7.51
N ASP A 101 15.10 10.75 8.79
CA ASP A 101 15.24 9.66 9.76
C ASP A 101 13.91 8.92 9.94
N LEU A 102 12.81 9.66 10.13
CA LEU A 102 11.48 9.07 10.25
C LEU A 102 11.02 8.39 8.96
N SER A 103 11.29 9.00 7.82
CA SER A 103 10.95 8.44 6.52
C SER A 103 11.72 7.14 6.26
N GLY A 104 12.98 7.09 6.65
CA GLY A 104 13.83 5.90 6.56
C GLY A 104 13.24 4.69 7.29
N ALA A 105 12.56 4.91 8.42
CA ALA A 105 11.87 3.83 9.13
C ALA A 105 10.74 3.17 8.34
N PHE A 106 10.14 3.87 7.38
CA PHE A 106 9.08 3.32 6.54
C PHE A 106 9.59 2.50 5.34
N VAL A 107 10.88 2.58 5.01
CA VAL A 107 11.47 1.80 3.90
C VAL A 107 11.34 0.29 4.14
N GLN A 108 11.39 -0.15 5.40
CA GLN A 108 11.20 -1.56 5.76
C GLN A 108 9.82 -2.14 5.36
N PHE A 109 8.81 -1.27 5.14
CA PHE A 109 7.48 -1.70 4.69
C PHE A 109 7.35 -1.72 3.16
N SER A 110 8.45 -1.55 2.43
CA SER A 110 8.47 -1.60 0.97
C SER A 110 9.03 -2.94 0.52
N SER A 111 8.27 -3.66 -0.29
CA SER A 111 8.71 -4.86 -0.99
C SER A 111 8.87 -4.55 -2.47
N ASN A 112 9.98 -4.98 -3.07
CA ASN A 112 10.21 -4.79 -4.51
C ASN A 112 9.20 -5.57 -5.37
N GLU A 113 8.55 -6.57 -4.79
CA GLU A 113 7.73 -7.54 -5.52
C GLU A 113 6.23 -7.34 -5.29
N MET A 114 5.82 -6.64 -4.22
CA MET A 114 4.41 -6.59 -3.84
C MET A 114 3.89 -5.18 -3.63
N ASN A 115 4.06 -4.65 -2.43
CA ASN A 115 3.53 -3.34 -2.06
C ASN A 115 4.67 -2.45 -1.59
N SER A 116 4.65 -1.19 -1.99
CA SER A 116 5.63 -0.23 -1.54
C SER A 116 4.96 1.04 -1.06
N LEU A 117 5.42 1.58 0.06
CA LEU A 117 5.04 2.90 0.52
C LEU A 117 5.97 3.94 -0.13
N GLN A 118 5.41 4.77 -0.99
CA GLN A 118 6.12 5.89 -1.58
C GLN A 118 5.89 7.15 -0.74
N LEU A 119 6.98 7.78 -0.33
CA LEU A 119 6.94 9.00 0.47
C LEU A 119 7.14 10.21 -0.43
N PHE A 120 6.26 11.19 -0.28
CA PHE A 120 6.31 12.44 -1.02
C PHE A 120 6.54 13.60 -0.06
N LYS A 121 7.63 14.35 -0.27
CA LYS A 121 7.86 15.58 0.47
C LYS A 121 6.94 16.68 -0.04
N ILE A 122 6.09 17.19 0.83
CA ILE A 122 5.13 18.26 0.53
C ILE A 122 5.73 19.60 0.97
N THR A 123 5.72 20.59 0.08
CA THR A 123 6.26 21.94 0.33
C THR A 123 5.32 23.00 -0.26
N GLY A 124 5.58 24.27 0.07
CA GLY A 124 4.81 25.40 -0.46
C GLY A 124 3.35 25.40 -0.05
N GLY A 125 2.45 25.89 -0.91
CA GLY A 125 1.01 26.00 -0.60
C GLY A 125 0.31 24.67 -0.34
N ALA A 126 0.84 23.55 -0.83
CA ALA A 126 0.31 22.23 -0.54
C ALA A 126 0.56 21.80 0.93
N LEU A 127 1.57 22.41 1.59
CA LEU A 127 1.87 22.16 2.99
C LEU A 127 0.74 22.69 3.90
N GLU A 128 0.15 23.83 3.59
CA GLU A 128 -0.98 24.39 4.36
C GLU A 128 -2.17 23.42 4.34
N LYS A 129 -2.50 22.89 3.16
CA LYS A 129 -3.55 21.87 3.02
C LYS A 129 -3.21 20.60 3.82
N LEU A 130 -1.96 20.16 3.79
CA LEU A 130 -1.50 19.00 4.58
C LEU A 130 -1.66 19.24 6.07
N LEU A 131 -1.23 20.41 6.57
CA LEU A 131 -1.36 20.81 7.97
C LEU A 131 -2.81 20.89 8.42
N PHE A 132 -3.67 21.47 7.59
CA PHE A 132 -5.11 21.52 7.84
C PHE A 132 -5.69 20.09 7.94
N ASN A 133 -5.44 19.25 6.95
CA ASN A 133 -5.92 17.87 6.93
C ASN A 133 -5.38 17.06 8.12
N PHE A 134 -4.13 17.31 8.54
CA PHE A 134 -3.54 16.69 9.72
C PHE A 134 -4.24 17.13 11.01
N SER A 135 -4.44 18.44 11.19
CA SER A 135 -5.03 19.02 12.40
C SER A 135 -6.48 18.55 12.62
N PHE A 136 -7.24 18.46 11.56
CA PHE A 136 -8.66 18.07 11.60
C PHE A 136 -8.91 16.59 11.26
N ARG A 137 -7.86 15.80 11.04
CA ARG A 137 -7.95 14.38 10.68
C ARG A 137 -8.79 14.12 9.44
N PHE A 138 -8.75 15.02 8.47
CA PHE A 138 -9.44 14.81 7.20
C PHE A 138 -8.71 13.79 6.35
N PHE A 139 -9.49 12.85 5.79
CA PHE A 139 -8.98 11.83 4.88
C PHE A 139 -8.77 12.44 3.49
N ASP A 140 -7.58 12.26 2.91
CA ASP A 140 -7.26 12.73 1.55
C ASP A 140 -7.29 11.55 0.58
N ASN A 141 -8.27 11.54 -0.33
CA ASN A 141 -8.43 10.47 -1.32
C ASN A 141 -7.30 10.44 -2.37
N SER A 142 -6.59 11.56 -2.54
CA SER A 142 -5.48 11.62 -3.51
C SER A 142 -4.18 10.98 -3.00
N GLN A 143 -4.08 10.74 -1.69
CA GLN A 143 -2.89 10.21 -1.01
C GLN A 143 -3.22 8.91 -0.28
N THR A 144 -3.96 8.04 -0.92
CA THR A 144 -4.45 6.80 -0.32
C THR A 144 -3.52 5.63 -0.62
N ALA A 145 -3.07 4.94 0.42
CA ALA A 145 -2.44 3.64 0.34
C ALA A 145 -3.49 2.55 0.61
N LEU A 146 -3.52 1.51 -0.22
CA LEU A 146 -4.38 0.34 -0.01
C LEU A 146 -3.64 -0.71 0.80
N LEU A 147 -4.08 -0.97 2.01
CA LEU A 147 -3.45 -1.89 2.95
C LEU A 147 -4.38 -3.03 3.34
N SER A 148 -3.83 -4.23 3.50
CA SER A 148 -4.55 -5.34 4.12
C SER A 148 -4.53 -5.21 5.65
N SER A 149 -5.37 -5.97 6.34
CA SER A 149 -5.40 -6.00 7.81
C SER A 149 -4.03 -6.34 8.42
N GLU A 150 -3.26 -7.23 7.81
CA GLU A 150 -1.91 -7.57 8.28
C GLU A 150 -0.92 -6.42 8.07
N GLU A 151 -0.97 -5.74 6.91
CA GLU A 151 -0.12 -4.58 6.65
C GLU A 151 -0.44 -3.43 7.61
N VAL A 152 -1.71 -3.20 7.94
CA VAL A 152 -2.11 -2.22 8.96
C VAL A 152 -1.56 -2.60 10.33
N THR A 153 -1.65 -3.87 10.72
CA THR A 153 -1.12 -4.35 12.00
C THR A 153 0.40 -4.23 12.07
N SER A 154 1.11 -4.43 10.96
CA SER A 154 2.55 -4.26 10.87
C SER A 154 2.99 -2.80 10.99
N LEU A 155 2.18 -1.85 10.48
CA LEU A 155 2.45 -0.42 10.61
C LEU A 155 2.19 0.12 12.00
N PHE A 156 1.22 -0.43 12.71
CA PHE A 156 0.86 0.02 14.05
C PHE A 156 0.45 -1.16 14.93
N HIS A 157 1.19 -1.34 16.00
CA HIS A 157 0.85 -2.26 17.07
C HIS A 157 1.03 -1.57 18.43
N PHE A 158 0.28 -2.00 19.41
CA PHE A 158 0.46 -1.47 20.77
C PHE A 158 1.83 -1.89 21.32
N PRO A 159 2.54 -0.97 21.97
CA PRO A 159 3.81 -1.30 22.59
C PRO A 159 3.60 -2.33 23.71
N LEU A 160 4.46 -3.33 23.74
CA LEU A 160 4.47 -4.31 24.83
C LEU A 160 5.06 -3.70 26.10
N SER A 161 4.71 -4.25 27.26
CA SER A 161 5.26 -3.81 28.56
C SER A 161 6.78 -3.89 28.66
N THR A 162 7.40 -4.70 27.81
CA THR A 162 8.86 -4.83 27.66
C THR A 162 9.48 -3.74 26.79
N THR A 163 8.68 -2.95 26.06
CA THR A 163 9.17 -1.86 25.23
C THR A 163 9.57 -0.69 26.12
N LEU A 164 10.87 -0.40 26.17
CA LEU A 164 11.41 0.75 26.91
C LEU A 164 11.06 2.06 26.19
N ALA A 165 9.85 2.54 26.38
CA ALA A 165 9.41 3.83 25.89
C ALA A 165 9.22 4.79 27.08
N PRO A 166 10.14 5.74 27.32
CA PRO A 166 10.22 6.52 28.57
C PRO A 166 9.01 7.44 28.82
N ARG A 167 8.12 7.59 27.84
CA ARG A 167 6.91 8.44 27.96
C ARG A 167 5.60 7.65 27.87
N ILE A 168 5.64 6.32 27.78
CA ILE A 168 4.44 5.48 27.76
C ILE A 168 4.19 4.98 29.19
N LYS A 169 3.01 5.27 29.72
CA LYS A 169 2.56 4.75 31.00
C LYS A 169 1.62 3.58 30.73
N PHE A 170 1.97 2.40 31.24
CA PHE A 170 1.09 1.25 31.26
C PHE A 170 0.23 1.31 32.52
N LEU A 171 -1.09 1.30 32.37
CA LEU A 171 -2.00 1.12 33.48
C LEU A 171 -2.00 -0.37 33.85
N LYS A 172 -1.66 -0.67 35.11
CA LYS A 172 -1.87 -2.02 35.66
C LYS A 172 -3.36 -2.16 35.96
N SER A 173 -3.98 -3.15 35.37
CA SER A 173 -5.34 -3.60 35.76
C SER A 173 -5.28 -4.37 37.08
#